data_07865dfc860219f73d5f3e6efcfd4d7d
#
_entry.id   07865dfc860219f73d5f3e6efcfd4d7d
#
_cell.length_a   1.000
_cell.length_b   1.000
_cell.length_c   1.000
_cell.angle_alpha   90.00
_cell.angle_beta   90.00
_cell.angle_gamma   90.00
#
_symmetry.space_group_name_H-M   'P 1'
#
loop_
_entity.id
_entity.type
_entity.pdbx_description
1 polymer ?
#
loop_
_entity_poly.entity_id
_entity_poly.type
_entity_poly.pdbx_seq_one_letter_code
_entity_poly.pdbx_strand_id
1 'polypeptide(L)'
;MCSSFTTQTVEVPHLGGIRASYHMPYPYDSSKPTLILVNSFTTNAKLYNPQYANKSLTDTMNLLAIELLGHGGTRALKVENWTYWDTAIMNLQVMEKLGLEKVFALGTSQGGWVTVRMALLAPDKILGIIALGTSLSAETPHTISLGCWDCHALLTPSIDSWTTNTSSPDFVPDDSYCNHLVDIGFGENCEQEVRKVWVKEIKDNYGGDEGRRRIRMAAINLRDRDGLRGRLWDVRCPVIWLHGTNDVVYSIANAKEEIKLFENARATDLVVVEGGAHFLSATHPKEVDEKVIEFVGRWGLINDHV
;
A
#
# COMPACT_ATOMS: atom_id res chain seq x y z
N MET A 1 16.14 -17.78 14.57
CA MET A 1 16.49 -16.49 15.19
C MET A 1 15.74 -15.43 14.44
N CYS A 2 14.82 -14.73 15.09
CA CYS A 2 14.08 -13.63 14.49
C CYS A 2 15.09 -12.49 14.31
N SER A 3 15.53 -12.22 13.07
CA SER A 3 16.35 -11.03 12.80
C SER A 3 15.52 -9.82 13.21
N SER A 4 16.09 -8.90 13.98
CA SER A 4 15.41 -7.66 14.36
C SER A 4 14.92 -6.97 13.08
N PHE A 5 13.61 -6.66 13.02
CA PHE A 5 13.07 -5.89 11.90
C PHE A 5 13.76 -4.53 11.84
N THR A 6 14.49 -4.28 10.78
CA THR A 6 15.21 -3.01 10.58
C THR A 6 14.84 -2.43 9.22
N THR A 7 14.55 -1.14 9.18
CA THR A 7 14.41 -0.38 7.95
C THR A 7 15.72 0.34 7.63
N GLN A 8 15.95 0.54 6.34
CA GLN A 8 16.99 1.39 5.78
C GLN A 8 16.34 2.66 5.25
N THR A 9 17.15 3.68 4.99
CA THR A 9 16.66 4.93 4.41
C THR A 9 17.50 5.34 3.21
N VAL A 10 16.84 5.98 2.23
CA VAL A 10 17.48 6.61 1.08
C VAL A 10 16.84 7.98 0.85
N GLU A 11 17.66 8.95 0.49
CA GLU A 11 17.18 10.28 0.15
C GLU A 11 16.92 10.41 -1.35
N VAL A 12 15.74 10.92 -1.69
CA VAL A 12 15.31 11.19 -3.06
C VAL A 12 14.91 12.64 -3.22
N PRO A 13 15.10 13.27 -4.41
CA PRO A 13 14.98 14.72 -4.57
C PRO A 13 13.55 15.27 -4.61
N HIS A 14 12.53 14.42 -4.83
CA HIS A 14 11.14 14.86 -4.96
C HIS A 14 10.70 15.72 -3.76
N LEU A 15 9.80 16.68 -3.98
CA LEU A 15 9.30 17.63 -2.97
C LEU A 15 10.41 18.41 -2.23
N GLY A 16 11.58 18.59 -2.88
CA GLY A 16 12.74 19.25 -2.27
C GLY A 16 13.50 18.38 -1.27
N GLY A 17 13.24 17.08 -1.27
CA GLY A 17 13.89 16.05 -0.48
C GLY A 17 12.89 15.20 0.30
N ILE A 18 12.99 13.89 0.10
CA ILE A 18 12.26 12.88 0.89
C ILE A 18 13.28 11.88 1.41
N ARG A 19 13.27 11.64 2.71
CA ARG A 19 13.93 10.49 3.31
C ARG A 19 12.96 9.31 3.27
N ALA A 20 13.10 8.46 2.27
CA ALA A 20 12.28 7.27 2.09
C ALA A 20 12.83 6.12 2.92
N SER A 21 11.96 5.49 3.71
CA SER A 21 12.25 4.30 4.49
C SER A 21 11.83 3.05 3.70
N TYR A 22 12.69 2.04 3.71
CA TYR A 22 12.42 0.78 3.06
C TYR A 22 12.94 -0.40 3.87
N HIS A 23 12.40 -1.59 3.61
CA HIS A 23 12.84 -2.86 4.21
C HIS A 23 13.09 -3.89 3.14
N MET A 24 14.26 -4.51 3.20
CA MET A 24 14.63 -5.67 2.38
C MET A 24 15.07 -6.77 3.35
N PRO A 25 14.31 -7.87 3.46
CA PRO A 25 14.55 -8.89 4.50
C PRO A 25 15.84 -9.69 4.26
N TYR A 26 16.29 -9.77 3.01
CA TYR A 26 17.48 -10.51 2.59
C TYR A 26 18.35 -9.64 1.68
N PRO A 27 19.66 -9.93 1.55
CA PRO A 27 20.51 -9.28 0.56
C PRO A 27 19.93 -9.39 -0.85
N TYR A 28 20.07 -8.32 -1.63
CA TYR A 28 19.63 -8.30 -3.02
C TYR A 28 20.33 -9.34 -3.87
N ASP A 29 19.57 -10.09 -4.65
CA ASP A 29 20.04 -11.09 -5.60
C ASP A 29 19.62 -10.67 -7.02
N SER A 30 20.57 -10.27 -7.86
CA SER A 30 20.31 -9.79 -9.21
C SER A 30 19.76 -10.87 -10.17
N SER A 31 19.85 -12.14 -9.80
CA SER A 31 19.27 -13.25 -10.58
C SER A 31 17.76 -13.44 -10.35
N LYS A 32 17.19 -12.74 -9.37
CA LYS A 32 15.77 -12.85 -9.01
C LYS A 32 15.00 -11.60 -9.44
N PRO A 33 13.74 -11.74 -9.89
CA PRO A 33 12.85 -10.60 -10.05
C PRO A 33 12.65 -9.87 -8.71
N THR A 34 12.38 -8.58 -8.77
CA THR A 34 12.10 -7.78 -7.59
C THR A 34 10.61 -7.46 -7.50
N LEU A 35 10.03 -7.69 -6.33
CA LEU A 35 8.67 -7.30 -5.97
C LEU A 35 8.73 -6.15 -4.97
N ILE A 36 8.27 -4.97 -5.38
CA ILE A 36 8.01 -3.85 -4.47
C ILE A 36 6.70 -4.08 -3.74
N LEU A 37 6.72 -3.86 -2.42
CA LEU A 37 5.57 -3.97 -1.53
C LEU A 37 5.23 -2.58 -0.99
N VAL A 38 4.01 -2.08 -1.27
CA VAL A 38 3.55 -0.76 -0.83
C VAL A 38 2.44 -0.93 0.19
N ASN A 39 2.70 -0.47 1.41
CA ASN A 39 1.83 -0.65 2.57
C ASN A 39 0.53 0.17 2.47
N SER A 40 -0.36 0.00 3.44
CA SER A 40 -1.65 0.66 3.54
C SER A 40 -1.64 1.84 4.51
N PHE A 41 -2.79 2.56 4.59
CA PHE A 41 -3.04 3.66 5.52
C PHE A 41 -2.71 3.26 6.96
N THR A 42 -1.95 4.11 7.64
CA THR A 42 -1.47 3.97 9.03
C THR A 42 -0.61 2.75 9.31
N THR A 43 -0.24 1.96 8.30
CA THR A 43 0.67 0.83 8.44
C THR A 43 2.11 1.18 8.00
N ASN A 44 3.00 0.21 8.07
CA ASN A 44 4.39 0.32 7.63
C ASN A 44 4.84 -1.00 7.00
N ALA A 45 6.14 -1.16 6.73
CA ALA A 45 6.69 -2.35 6.10
C ALA A 45 6.44 -3.67 6.88
N LYS A 46 6.14 -3.60 8.18
CA LYS A 46 5.79 -4.79 8.99
C LYS A 46 4.48 -5.45 8.56
N LEU A 47 3.65 -4.77 7.76
CA LEU A 47 2.43 -5.36 7.20
C LEU A 47 2.74 -6.63 6.40
N TYR A 48 3.94 -6.72 5.85
CA TYR A 48 4.40 -7.83 5.02
C TYR A 48 5.28 -8.85 5.77
N ASN A 49 5.25 -8.85 7.11
CA ASN A 49 5.99 -9.85 7.90
C ASN A 49 5.69 -11.30 7.51
N PRO A 50 4.43 -11.69 7.18
CA PRO A 50 4.15 -13.04 6.68
C PRO A 50 4.91 -13.36 5.39
N GLN A 51 4.98 -12.42 4.44
CA GLN A 51 5.69 -12.56 3.17
C GLN A 51 7.19 -12.71 3.37
N TYR A 52 7.78 -11.94 4.30
CA TYR A 52 9.21 -12.05 4.62
C TYR A 52 9.58 -13.40 5.25
N ALA A 53 8.65 -14.00 5.98
CA ALA A 53 8.83 -15.31 6.58
C ALA A 53 8.59 -16.47 5.61
N ASN A 54 7.96 -16.22 4.46
CA ASN A 54 7.67 -17.25 3.47
C ASN A 54 8.88 -17.55 2.59
N LYS A 55 9.51 -18.70 2.83
CA LYS A 55 10.69 -19.12 2.05
C LYS A 55 10.38 -19.32 0.57
N SER A 56 9.20 -19.80 0.21
CA SER A 56 8.82 -19.96 -1.19
C SER A 56 8.81 -18.64 -1.95
N LEU A 57 8.44 -17.54 -1.31
CA LEU A 57 8.55 -16.20 -1.87
C LEU A 57 10.02 -15.72 -1.92
N THR A 58 10.69 -15.73 -0.78
CA THR A 58 12.04 -15.15 -0.65
C THR A 58 13.11 -15.92 -1.39
N ASP A 59 12.89 -17.22 -1.65
CA ASP A 59 13.78 -18.03 -2.49
C ASP A 59 13.59 -17.72 -3.99
N THR A 60 12.44 -17.20 -4.41
CA THR A 60 12.10 -16.95 -5.83
C THR A 60 12.18 -15.48 -6.26
N MET A 61 12.11 -14.53 -5.34
CA MET A 61 12.14 -13.10 -5.66
C MET A 61 12.75 -12.25 -4.55
N ASN A 62 13.27 -11.09 -4.91
CA ASN A 62 13.62 -10.04 -3.95
C ASN A 62 12.36 -9.35 -3.46
N LEU A 63 12.19 -9.21 -2.16
CA LEU A 63 11.10 -8.44 -1.56
C LEU A 63 11.64 -7.09 -1.07
N LEU A 64 11.04 -6.00 -1.54
CA LEU A 64 11.42 -4.64 -1.16
C LEU A 64 10.16 -3.87 -0.74
N ALA A 65 9.92 -3.70 0.55
CA ALA A 65 8.87 -2.81 1.01
C ALA A 65 9.37 -1.37 1.04
N ILE A 66 8.64 -0.46 0.38
CA ILE A 66 8.87 0.99 0.44
C ILE A 66 7.69 1.60 1.19
N GLU A 67 7.98 2.23 2.32
CA GLU A 67 6.93 2.82 3.16
C GLU A 67 6.36 4.09 2.52
N LEU A 68 5.03 4.19 2.51
CA LEU A 68 4.29 5.34 1.99
C LEU A 68 4.77 6.65 2.61
N LEU A 69 4.71 7.73 1.86
CA LEU A 69 5.04 9.06 2.37
C LEU A 69 4.14 9.42 3.57
N GLY A 70 4.78 9.83 4.67
CA GLY A 70 4.11 10.09 5.95
C GLY A 70 3.83 8.86 6.81
N HIS A 71 4.22 7.66 6.37
CA HIS A 71 4.05 6.40 7.10
C HIS A 71 5.39 5.81 7.52
N GLY A 72 5.38 4.93 8.52
CA GLY A 72 6.60 4.30 9.03
C GLY A 72 7.73 5.32 9.27
N GLY A 73 8.89 5.13 8.66
CA GLY A 73 10.03 6.06 8.72
C GLY A 73 10.11 7.08 7.58
N THR A 74 9.21 7.05 6.59
CA THR A 74 9.27 7.92 5.41
C THR A 74 8.78 9.33 5.70
N ARG A 75 9.62 10.33 5.40
CA ARG A 75 9.37 11.76 5.70
C ARG A 75 9.75 12.65 4.52
N ALA A 76 8.86 13.56 4.11
CA ALA A 76 9.24 14.73 3.33
C ALA A 76 10.01 15.72 4.23
N LEU A 77 11.08 16.31 3.70
CA LEU A 77 11.99 17.14 4.50
C LEU A 77 11.60 18.62 4.51
N LYS A 78 10.85 19.06 3.48
CA LYS A 78 10.56 20.49 3.27
C LYS A 78 9.08 20.83 3.11
N VAL A 79 8.22 19.83 2.99
CA VAL A 79 6.78 20.03 2.76
C VAL A 79 5.95 19.15 3.69
N GLU A 80 4.76 19.63 4.04
CA GLU A 80 3.80 18.89 4.87
C GLU A 80 2.64 18.30 4.03
N ASN A 81 2.51 18.72 2.76
CA ASN A 81 1.43 18.29 1.89
C ASN A 81 1.98 17.42 0.75
N TRP A 82 1.29 16.34 0.46
CA TRP A 82 1.62 15.41 -0.62
C TRP A 82 0.38 14.70 -1.13
N THR A 83 0.51 14.06 -2.28
CA THR A 83 -0.52 13.23 -2.92
C THR A 83 0.00 11.80 -3.14
N TYR A 84 -0.86 10.92 -3.63
CA TYR A 84 -0.41 9.58 -4.05
C TYR A 84 0.52 9.61 -5.27
N TRP A 85 0.44 10.66 -6.09
CA TRP A 85 1.40 10.86 -7.18
C TRP A 85 2.80 11.15 -6.64
N ASP A 86 2.90 11.94 -5.58
CA ASP A 86 4.19 12.23 -4.93
C ASP A 86 4.82 10.96 -4.34
N THR A 87 4.00 10.09 -3.75
CA THR A 87 4.46 8.79 -3.25
C THR A 87 4.90 7.87 -4.40
N ALA A 88 4.17 7.85 -5.52
CA ALA A 88 4.56 7.06 -6.69
C ALA A 88 5.88 7.56 -7.31
N ILE A 89 6.06 8.87 -7.44
CA ILE A 89 7.32 9.48 -7.90
C ILE A 89 8.47 9.14 -6.93
N MET A 90 8.23 9.25 -5.62
CA MET A 90 9.20 8.86 -4.60
C MET A 90 9.63 7.40 -4.79
N ASN A 91 8.69 6.46 -4.95
CA ASN A 91 9.00 5.04 -5.15
C ASN A 91 9.84 4.81 -6.40
N LEU A 92 9.52 5.47 -7.52
CA LEU A 92 10.32 5.39 -8.75
C LEU A 92 11.74 5.94 -8.56
N GLN A 93 11.91 7.01 -7.79
CA GLN A 93 13.22 7.55 -7.43
C GLN A 93 14.00 6.65 -6.47
N VAL A 94 13.30 5.96 -5.54
CA VAL A 94 13.92 4.92 -4.68
C VAL A 94 14.43 3.76 -5.55
N MET A 95 13.65 3.30 -6.52
CA MET A 95 14.10 2.29 -7.48
C MET A 95 15.40 2.72 -8.19
N GLU A 96 15.42 3.95 -8.70
CA GLU A 96 16.59 4.50 -9.38
C GLU A 96 17.82 4.54 -8.45
N LYS A 97 17.66 5.00 -7.21
CA LYS A 97 18.73 5.05 -6.20
C LYS A 97 19.27 3.68 -5.81
N LEU A 98 18.42 2.66 -5.85
CA LEU A 98 18.80 1.26 -5.56
C LEU A 98 19.26 0.49 -6.80
N GLY A 99 19.29 1.11 -7.99
CA GLY A 99 19.70 0.48 -9.24
C GLY A 99 18.69 -0.54 -9.76
N LEU A 100 17.40 -0.41 -9.43
CA LEU A 100 16.34 -1.30 -9.88
C LEU A 100 15.72 -0.76 -11.18
N GLU A 101 15.94 -1.48 -12.27
CA GLU A 101 15.46 -1.06 -13.60
C GLU A 101 13.99 -1.43 -13.80
N LYS A 102 13.62 -2.66 -13.50
CA LYS A 102 12.28 -3.21 -13.71
C LYS A 102 11.83 -4.01 -12.49
N VAL A 103 10.57 -3.86 -12.10
CA VAL A 103 10.01 -4.50 -10.91
C VAL A 103 8.55 -4.91 -11.11
N PHE A 104 8.10 -5.88 -10.32
CA PHE A 104 6.69 -6.07 -10.02
C PHE A 104 6.30 -5.17 -8.83
N ALA A 105 5.04 -4.75 -8.76
CA ALA A 105 4.57 -3.88 -7.68
C ALA A 105 3.29 -4.45 -7.06
N LEU A 106 3.35 -4.75 -5.76
CA LEU A 106 2.22 -5.16 -4.94
C LEU A 106 1.82 -4.01 -4.04
N GLY A 107 0.54 -3.68 -4.02
CA GLY A 107 0.00 -2.64 -3.15
C GLY A 107 -1.24 -3.10 -2.39
N THR A 108 -1.23 -2.92 -1.07
CA THR A 108 -2.38 -3.21 -0.22
C THR A 108 -3.18 -1.92 -0.01
N SER A 109 -4.50 -1.94 -0.31
CA SER A 109 -5.39 -0.79 -0.09
C SER A 109 -4.82 0.49 -0.72
N GLN A 110 -4.44 1.48 0.10
CA GLN A 110 -3.77 2.71 -0.32
C GLN A 110 -2.53 2.44 -1.19
N GLY A 111 -1.78 1.38 -0.91
CA GLY A 111 -0.64 0.96 -1.72
C GLY A 111 -1.03 0.59 -3.16
N GLY A 112 -2.22 0.02 -3.38
CA GLY A 112 -2.74 -0.28 -4.70
C GLY A 112 -2.93 0.97 -5.57
N TRP A 113 -3.37 2.08 -4.98
CA TRP A 113 -3.46 3.38 -5.65
C TRP A 113 -2.10 3.89 -6.11
N VAL A 114 -1.07 3.63 -5.30
CA VAL A 114 0.30 4.07 -5.59
C VAL A 114 0.93 3.20 -6.67
N THR A 115 0.76 1.87 -6.61
CA THR A 115 1.35 0.96 -7.62
C THR A 115 0.79 1.18 -9.01
N VAL A 116 -0.51 1.47 -9.15
CA VAL A 116 -1.10 1.84 -10.44
C VAL A 116 -0.54 3.17 -10.95
N ARG A 117 -0.36 4.18 -10.08
CA ARG A 117 0.28 5.44 -10.46
C ARG A 117 1.74 5.25 -10.89
N MET A 118 2.48 4.34 -10.26
CA MET A 118 3.84 3.98 -10.70
C MET A 118 3.83 3.44 -12.14
N ALA A 119 2.89 2.54 -12.46
CA ALA A 119 2.76 1.99 -13.81
C ALA A 119 2.33 3.04 -14.86
N LEU A 120 1.49 4.00 -14.48
CA LEU A 120 1.10 5.11 -15.35
C LEU A 120 2.26 6.09 -15.61
N LEU A 121 3.14 6.32 -14.62
CA LEU A 121 4.29 7.23 -14.73
C LEU A 121 5.48 6.59 -15.43
N ALA A 122 5.69 5.29 -15.25
CA ALA A 122 6.84 4.57 -15.77
C ALA A 122 6.43 3.16 -16.28
N PRO A 123 5.65 3.08 -17.37
CA PRO A 123 5.11 1.83 -17.88
C PRO A 123 6.18 0.80 -18.25
N ASP A 124 7.37 1.24 -18.64
CA ASP A 124 8.48 0.36 -19.00
C ASP A 124 9.22 -0.22 -17.78
N LYS A 125 9.01 0.36 -16.59
CA LYS A 125 9.66 -0.07 -15.34
C LYS A 125 8.78 -1.01 -14.51
N ILE A 126 7.48 -1.01 -14.70
CA ILE A 126 6.55 -1.83 -13.92
C ILE A 126 6.11 -3.04 -14.75
N LEU A 127 6.66 -4.20 -14.41
CA LEU A 127 6.44 -5.47 -15.12
C LEU A 127 5.04 -6.06 -14.89
N GLY A 128 4.41 -5.73 -13.77
CA GLY A 128 3.08 -6.19 -13.40
C GLY A 128 2.62 -5.61 -12.07
N ILE A 129 1.30 -5.51 -11.90
CA ILE A 129 0.65 -4.97 -10.70
C ILE A 129 -0.09 -6.09 -9.99
N ILE A 130 0.08 -6.14 -8.67
CA ILE A 130 -0.67 -7.01 -7.76
C ILE A 130 -1.43 -6.09 -6.79
N ALA A 131 -2.73 -5.96 -6.97
CA ALA A 131 -3.60 -5.09 -6.15
C ALA A 131 -4.32 -5.92 -5.09
N LEU A 132 -4.22 -5.53 -3.82
CA LEU A 132 -4.84 -6.22 -2.70
C LEU A 132 -5.84 -5.31 -1.99
N GLY A 133 -7.12 -5.71 -1.91
CA GLY A 133 -8.15 -5.03 -1.13
C GLY A 133 -8.18 -3.51 -1.39
N THR A 134 -8.21 -3.09 -2.64
CA THR A 134 -8.15 -1.69 -3.04
C THR A 134 -9.39 -1.27 -3.83
N SER A 135 -9.48 0.01 -4.15
CA SER A 135 -10.34 0.61 -5.15
C SER A 135 -9.51 1.58 -5.96
N LEU A 136 -9.89 1.89 -7.18
CA LEU A 136 -9.18 2.85 -8.04
C LEU A 136 -10.08 4.02 -8.46
N SER A 137 -11.30 4.06 -7.94
CA SER A 137 -12.21 5.21 -8.01
C SER A 137 -12.19 6.00 -6.71
N ALA A 138 -12.26 7.33 -6.78
CA ALA A 138 -12.70 8.09 -5.62
C ALA A 138 -14.12 7.69 -5.24
N GLU A 139 -14.52 7.88 -3.98
CA GLU A 139 -15.86 7.56 -3.55
C GLU A 139 -16.89 8.44 -4.25
N THR A 140 -17.87 7.80 -4.82
CA THR A 140 -19.01 8.41 -5.51
C THR A 140 -20.30 7.73 -5.00
N PRO A 141 -21.48 8.31 -5.21
CA PRO A 141 -22.74 7.62 -4.90
C PRO A 141 -22.81 6.23 -5.54
N HIS A 142 -22.20 6.04 -6.72
CA HIS A 142 -22.16 4.73 -7.37
C HIS A 142 -21.28 3.73 -6.61
N THR A 143 -20.03 4.07 -6.27
CA THR A 143 -19.15 3.15 -5.53
C THR A 143 -19.68 2.81 -4.14
N ILE A 144 -20.30 3.79 -3.46
CA ILE A 144 -20.99 3.56 -2.18
C ILE A 144 -22.17 2.61 -2.37
N SER A 145 -22.96 2.76 -3.44
CA SER A 145 -24.07 1.83 -3.75
C SER A 145 -23.61 0.39 -4.07
N LEU A 146 -22.36 0.23 -4.51
CA LEU A 146 -21.72 -1.07 -4.68
C LEU A 146 -21.19 -1.67 -3.37
N GLY A 147 -21.29 -0.96 -2.25
CA GLY A 147 -20.86 -1.42 -0.93
C GLY A 147 -19.45 -0.96 -0.52
N CYS A 148 -18.85 0.02 -1.21
CA CYS A 148 -17.65 0.68 -0.71
C CYS A 148 -18.00 1.63 0.44
N TRP A 149 -17.05 1.84 1.34
CA TRP A 149 -17.22 2.79 2.45
C TRP A 149 -17.38 4.24 1.95
N ASP A 150 -17.94 5.09 2.80
CA ASP A 150 -17.96 6.55 2.59
C ASP A 150 -16.81 7.18 3.37
N CYS A 151 -15.63 7.32 2.70
CA CYS A 151 -14.45 7.88 3.36
C CYS A 151 -14.62 9.35 3.74
N HIS A 152 -15.48 10.12 3.04
CA HIS A 152 -15.75 11.50 3.40
C HIS A 152 -16.48 11.57 4.73
N ALA A 153 -17.53 10.79 4.91
CA ALA A 153 -18.27 10.73 6.16
C ALA A 153 -17.41 10.23 7.33
N LEU A 154 -16.55 9.22 7.08
CA LEU A 154 -15.77 8.57 8.14
C LEU A 154 -14.51 9.35 8.54
N LEU A 155 -13.81 9.97 7.58
CA LEU A 155 -12.53 10.64 7.87
C LEU A 155 -12.67 12.11 8.24
N THR A 156 -13.70 12.82 7.77
CA THR A 156 -13.87 14.25 8.02
C THR A 156 -13.86 14.62 9.51
N PRO A 157 -14.59 13.92 10.41
CA PRO A 157 -14.57 14.26 11.83
C PRO A 157 -13.17 14.18 12.45
N SER A 158 -12.40 13.15 12.10
CA SER A 158 -11.02 12.99 12.57
C SER A 158 -10.11 14.07 12.01
N ILE A 159 -10.17 14.35 10.71
CA ILE A 159 -9.39 15.39 10.04
C ILE A 159 -9.65 16.77 10.69
N ASP A 160 -10.91 17.08 10.99
CA ASP A 160 -11.30 18.34 11.62
C ASP A 160 -10.82 18.42 13.07
N SER A 161 -10.87 17.32 13.81
CA SER A 161 -10.38 17.26 15.19
C SER A 161 -8.84 17.44 15.30
N TRP A 162 -8.11 17.05 14.26
CA TRP A 162 -6.66 17.24 14.21
C TRP A 162 -6.23 18.60 13.67
N THR A 163 -7.18 19.41 13.22
CA THR A 163 -6.91 20.78 12.79
C THR A 163 -6.76 21.67 14.01
N THR A 164 -5.60 22.28 14.16
CA THR A 164 -5.37 23.27 15.20
C THR A 164 -4.16 24.15 14.83
N ASN A 165 -4.27 25.43 15.15
CA ASN A 165 -3.17 26.38 15.05
C ASN A 165 -2.35 26.43 16.36
N THR A 166 -2.75 25.63 17.34
CA THR A 166 -2.07 25.52 18.63
C THR A 166 -1.19 24.28 18.67
N SER A 167 -0.04 24.39 19.29
CA SER A 167 0.86 23.25 19.53
C SER A 167 0.19 22.22 20.45
N SER A 168 0.37 20.94 20.14
CA SER A 168 -0.10 19.81 20.97
C SER A 168 1.00 18.76 21.02
N PRO A 169 2.10 19.04 21.72
CA PRO A 169 3.27 18.16 21.78
C PRO A 169 2.94 16.79 22.39
N ASP A 170 1.91 16.72 23.24
CA ASP A 170 1.45 15.49 23.91
C ASP A 170 0.33 14.77 23.12
N PHE A 171 0.11 15.15 21.86
CA PHE A 171 -0.89 14.47 21.04
C PHE A 171 -0.55 13.00 20.86
N VAL A 172 -1.54 12.15 21.07
CA VAL A 172 -1.50 10.72 20.75
C VAL A 172 -2.85 10.35 20.13
N PRO A 173 -2.88 9.64 19.00
CA PRO A 173 -4.14 9.10 18.48
C PRO A 173 -4.86 8.29 19.55
N ASP A 174 -6.16 8.50 19.71
CA ASP A 174 -6.92 7.83 20.77
C ASP A 174 -7.08 6.32 20.52
N ASP A 175 -7.36 5.59 21.58
CA ASP A 175 -7.45 4.13 21.54
C ASP A 175 -8.61 3.65 20.67
N SER A 176 -9.74 4.37 20.66
CA SER A 176 -10.92 3.99 19.88
C SER A 176 -10.63 4.09 18.40
N TYR A 177 -9.99 5.17 17.98
CA TYR A 177 -9.55 5.37 16.60
C TYR A 177 -8.53 4.31 16.16
N CYS A 178 -7.50 4.06 16.97
CA CYS A 178 -6.49 3.06 16.66
C CYS A 178 -7.09 1.65 16.55
N ASN A 179 -7.95 1.25 17.48
CA ASN A 179 -8.62 -0.05 17.46
C ASN A 179 -9.54 -0.18 16.24
N HIS A 180 -10.29 0.87 15.90
CA HIS A 180 -11.16 0.87 14.72
C HIS A 180 -10.37 0.65 13.43
N LEU A 181 -9.20 1.27 13.27
CA LEU A 181 -8.32 1.04 12.12
C LEU A 181 -7.81 -0.40 12.05
N VAL A 182 -7.52 -1.02 13.20
CA VAL A 182 -7.12 -2.43 13.26
C VAL A 182 -8.29 -3.34 12.89
N ASP A 183 -9.49 -3.04 13.36
CA ASP A 183 -10.71 -3.80 13.01
C ASP A 183 -10.99 -3.75 11.50
N ILE A 184 -10.88 -2.57 10.90
CA ILE A 184 -11.01 -2.39 9.44
C ILE A 184 -10.00 -3.24 8.69
N GLY A 185 -8.73 -3.19 9.09
CA GLY A 185 -7.63 -3.83 8.35
C GLY A 185 -7.58 -5.34 8.52
N PHE A 186 -7.67 -5.80 9.76
CA PHE A 186 -7.42 -7.20 10.14
C PHE A 186 -8.69 -7.99 10.47
N GLY A 187 -9.85 -7.31 10.53
CA GLY A 187 -11.12 -7.86 10.99
C GLY A 187 -11.30 -7.73 12.51
N GLU A 188 -12.56 -7.65 12.95
CA GLU A 188 -12.93 -7.45 14.35
C GLU A 188 -12.39 -8.56 15.29
N ASN A 189 -12.21 -9.76 14.76
CA ASN A 189 -11.73 -10.94 15.49
C ASN A 189 -10.21 -11.13 15.41
N CYS A 190 -9.44 -10.11 15.04
CA CYS A 190 -7.99 -10.23 14.96
C CYS A 190 -7.40 -10.56 16.36
N GLU A 191 -6.30 -11.32 16.37
CA GLU A 191 -5.62 -11.71 17.58
C GLU A 191 -5.20 -10.50 18.42
N GLN A 192 -5.34 -10.60 19.77
CA GLN A 192 -5.04 -9.48 20.67
C GLN A 192 -3.59 -9.00 20.57
N GLU A 193 -2.65 -9.90 20.32
CA GLU A 193 -1.23 -9.52 20.17
C GLU A 193 -1.01 -8.74 18.85
N VAL A 194 -1.68 -9.10 17.75
CA VAL A 194 -1.67 -8.35 16.51
C VAL A 194 -2.25 -6.95 16.75
N ARG A 195 -3.38 -6.86 17.44
CA ARG A 195 -4.04 -5.60 17.80
C ARG A 195 -3.11 -4.69 18.61
N LYS A 196 -2.50 -5.19 19.67
CA LYS A 196 -1.57 -4.43 20.52
C LYS A 196 -0.40 -3.88 19.70
N VAL A 197 0.18 -4.70 18.83
CA VAL A 197 1.30 -4.29 17.98
C VAL A 197 0.87 -3.13 17.09
N TRP A 198 -0.23 -3.25 16.36
CA TRP A 198 -0.64 -2.22 15.40
C TRP A 198 -1.15 -0.94 16.07
N VAL A 199 -1.87 -1.04 17.17
CA VAL A 199 -2.23 0.14 17.99
C VAL A 199 -0.98 0.90 18.42
N LYS A 200 0.04 0.17 18.89
CA LYS A 200 1.33 0.79 19.26
C LYS A 200 2.03 1.44 18.06
N GLU A 201 2.11 0.75 16.92
CA GLU A 201 2.74 1.28 15.68
C GLU A 201 2.06 2.59 15.24
N ILE A 202 0.73 2.65 15.27
CA ILE A 202 -0.03 3.86 14.92
C ILE A 202 0.33 5.00 15.89
N LYS A 203 0.29 4.76 17.19
CA LYS A 203 0.60 5.78 18.19
C LYS A 203 2.04 6.27 18.12
N ASP A 204 3.00 5.36 17.95
CA ASP A 204 4.41 5.71 17.82
C ASP A 204 4.68 6.58 16.58
N ASN A 205 4.06 6.24 15.45
CA ASN A 205 4.27 7.01 14.21
C ASN A 205 3.60 8.38 14.20
N TYR A 206 2.46 8.50 14.89
CA TYR A 206 1.62 9.68 14.80
C TYR A 206 1.50 10.49 16.11
N GLY A 207 2.38 10.24 17.08
CA GLY A 207 2.48 11.02 18.31
C GLY A 207 3.10 12.40 18.11
N GLY A 208 2.74 13.35 18.99
CA GLY A 208 3.22 14.73 18.98
C GLY A 208 2.66 15.60 17.85
N ASP A 209 3.05 16.86 17.82
CA ASP A 209 2.57 17.83 16.81
C ASP A 209 2.86 17.41 15.38
N GLU A 210 4.06 16.93 15.11
CA GLU A 210 4.42 16.47 13.76
C GLU A 210 3.64 15.21 13.38
N GLY A 211 3.44 14.29 14.32
CA GLY A 211 2.64 13.09 14.12
C GLY A 211 1.20 13.42 13.80
N ARG A 212 0.61 14.38 14.53
CA ARG A 212 -0.74 14.88 14.29
C ARG A 212 -0.90 15.47 12.88
N ARG A 213 0.04 16.31 12.44
CA ARG A 213 0.03 16.85 11.07
C ARG A 213 0.16 15.76 10.03
N ARG A 214 1.01 14.75 10.28
CA ARG A 214 1.18 13.61 9.36
C ARG A 214 -0.07 12.75 9.22
N ILE A 215 -0.70 12.35 10.34
CA ILE A 215 -1.92 11.53 10.26
C ILE A 215 -3.06 12.29 9.61
N ARG A 216 -3.17 13.60 9.91
CA ARG A 216 -4.13 14.49 9.26
C ARG A 216 -3.91 14.54 7.75
N MET A 217 -2.68 14.76 7.29
CA MET A 217 -2.36 14.81 5.86
C MET A 217 -2.57 13.46 5.18
N ALA A 218 -2.20 12.36 5.83
CA ALA A 218 -2.45 11.02 5.31
C ALA A 218 -3.96 10.73 5.15
N ALA A 219 -4.78 11.18 6.11
CA ALA A 219 -6.24 11.05 6.05
C ALA A 219 -6.86 11.95 4.96
N ILE A 220 -6.36 13.18 4.80
CA ILE A 220 -6.77 14.08 3.71
C ILE A 220 -6.44 13.43 2.35
N ASN A 221 -5.23 12.90 2.21
CA ASN A 221 -4.79 12.24 0.99
C ASN A 221 -5.66 11.02 0.64
N LEU A 222 -6.09 10.26 1.65
CA LEU A 222 -7.02 9.15 1.47
C LEU A 222 -8.42 9.63 1.09
N ARG A 223 -8.95 10.67 1.77
CA ARG A 223 -10.29 11.22 1.53
C ARG A 223 -10.42 11.93 0.17
N ASP A 224 -9.42 12.77 -0.15
CA ASP A 224 -9.49 13.71 -1.28
C ASP A 224 -8.68 13.24 -2.49
N ARG A 225 -8.30 11.95 -2.54
CA ARG A 225 -7.53 11.40 -3.66
C ARG A 225 -8.27 11.53 -4.99
N ASP A 226 -7.54 11.78 -6.02
CA ASP A 226 -8.07 11.70 -7.38
C ASP A 226 -8.33 10.24 -7.78
N GLY A 227 -9.48 9.98 -8.41
CA GLY A 227 -9.81 8.69 -8.98
C GLY A 227 -8.96 8.39 -10.23
N LEU A 228 -8.66 7.11 -10.44
CA LEU A 228 -7.91 6.65 -11.62
C LEU A 228 -8.79 6.04 -12.71
N ARG A 229 -10.12 5.98 -12.50
CA ARG A 229 -11.06 5.31 -13.40
C ARG A 229 -10.86 5.69 -14.88
N GLY A 230 -10.67 6.97 -15.18
CA GLY A 230 -10.44 7.48 -16.53
C GLY A 230 -9.02 7.27 -17.06
N ARG A 231 -8.15 6.58 -16.34
CA ARG A 231 -6.74 6.34 -16.72
C ARG A 231 -6.33 4.87 -16.66
N LEU A 232 -7.20 3.97 -16.19
CA LEU A 232 -6.87 2.55 -16.05
C LEU A 232 -6.59 1.88 -17.40
N TRP A 233 -7.23 2.36 -18.48
CA TRP A 233 -6.98 1.93 -19.86
C TRP A 233 -5.57 2.27 -20.38
N ASP A 234 -4.83 3.17 -19.70
CA ASP A 234 -3.43 3.48 -20.04
C ASP A 234 -2.42 2.46 -19.48
N VAL A 235 -2.83 1.63 -18.52
CA VAL A 235 -1.98 0.58 -17.94
C VAL A 235 -1.75 -0.52 -18.96
N ARG A 236 -0.49 -0.89 -19.20
CA ARG A 236 -0.07 -1.87 -20.23
C ARG A 236 0.38 -3.20 -19.63
N CYS A 237 0.99 -3.17 -18.44
CA CYS A 237 1.46 -4.38 -17.78
C CYS A 237 0.29 -5.27 -17.32
N PRO A 238 0.53 -6.58 -17.08
CA PRO A 238 -0.48 -7.45 -16.51
C PRO A 238 -0.89 -6.99 -15.10
N VAL A 239 -2.16 -7.21 -14.76
CA VAL A 239 -2.75 -6.84 -13.45
C VAL A 239 -3.46 -8.04 -12.87
N ILE A 240 -3.11 -8.42 -11.65
CA ILE A 240 -3.90 -9.32 -10.82
C ILE A 240 -4.44 -8.55 -9.60
N TRP A 241 -5.72 -8.73 -9.32
CA TRP A 241 -6.40 -8.09 -8.19
C TRP A 241 -6.96 -9.17 -7.26
N LEU A 242 -6.50 -9.19 -6.00
CA LEU A 242 -7.04 -10.09 -4.98
C LEU A 242 -7.93 -9.29 -4.03
N HIS A 243 -9.12 -9.80 -3.75
CA HIS A 243 -10.10 -9.11 -2.92
C HIS A 243 -10.79 -10.07 -1.96
N GLY A 244 -10.85 -9.70 -0.68
CA GLY A 244 -11.46 -10.52 0.36
C GLY A 244 -12.97 -10.37 0.44
N THR A 245 -13.70 -11.46 0.77
CA THR A 245 -15.15 -11.40 0.95
C THR A 245 -15.59 -10.66 2.21
N ASN A 246 -14.67 -10.51 3.19
CA ASN A 246 -14.90 -9.79 4.45
C ASN A 246 -14.24 -8.40 4.46
N ASP A 247 -13.85 -7.87 3.28
CA ASP A 247 -13.37 -6.49 3.18
C ASP A 247 -14.53 -5.51 3.45
N VAL A 248 -14.42 -4.75 4.54
CA VAL A 248 -15.43 -3.76 4.97
C VAL A 248 -15.19 -2.37 4.38
N VAL A 249 -14.11 -2.18 3.65
CA VAL A 249 -13.73 -0.88 3.04
C VAL A 249 -14.17 -0.84 1.58
N TYR A 250 -13.77 -1.81 0.81
CA TYR A 250 -14.09 -1.90 -0.61
C TYR A 250 -14.77 -3.22 -0.93
N SER A 251 -15.73 -3.17 -1.86
CA SER A 251 -16.52 -4.35 -2.21
C SER A 251 -15.96 -5.09 -3.41
N ILE A 252 -16.23 -6.40 -3.45
CA ILE A 252 -15.96 -7.24 -4.62
C ILE A 252 -16.75 -6.74 -5.84
N ALA A 253 -17.96 -6.17 -5.65
CA ALA A 253 -18.75 -5.63 -6.72
C ALA A 253 -18.02 -4.48 -7.43
N ASN A 254 -17.41 -3.56 -6.66
CA ASN A 254 -16.58 -2.49 -7.20
C ASN A 254 -15.33 -3.04 -7.90
N ALA A 255 -14.61 -3.99 -7.30
CA ALA A 255 -13.44 -4.61 -7.92
C ALA A 255 -13.77 -5.30 -9.25
N LYS A 256 -14.94 -5.96 -9.35
CA LYS A 256 -15.45 -6.57 -10.61
C LYS A 256 -15.75 -5.56 -11.71
N GLU A 257 -16.14 -4.35 -11.36
CA GLU A 257 -16.33 -3.28 -12.34
C GLU A 257 -14.99 -2.68 -12.77
N GLU A 258 -14.13 -2.35 -11.80
CA GLU A 258 -12.89 -1.61 -12.06
C GLU A 258 -11.84 -2.44 -12.79
N ILE A 259 -11.73 -3.75 -12.53
CA ILE A 259 -10.78 -4.62 -13.24
C ILE A 259 -10.99 -4.62 -14.75
N LYS A 260 -12.24 -4.41 -15.22
CA LYS A 260 -12.58 -4.36 -16.64
C LYS A 260 -12.07 -3.09 -17.34
N LEU A 261 -11.73 -2.05 -16.58
CA LEU A 261 -11.26 -0.78 -17.11
C LEU A 261 -9.78 -0.81 -17.52
N PHE A 262 -9.07 -1.87 -17.17
CA PHE A 262 -7.70 -2.12 -17.64
C PHE A 262 -7.70 -2.71 -19.06
N GLU A 263 -8.38 -2.04 -19.98
CA GLU A 263 -8.69 -2.55 -21.34
C GLU A 263 -7.45 -2.86 -22.18
N ASN A 264 -6.35 -2.14 -21.94
CA ASN A 264 -5.11 -2.33 -22.66
C ASN A 264 -4.01 -3.05 -21.85
N ALA A 265 -4.35 -3.53 -20.66
CA ALA A 265 -3.42 -4.35 -19.89
C ALA A 265 -3.18 -5.69 -20.60
N ARG A 266 -1.95 -6.17 -20.54
CA ARG A 266 -1.52 -7.43 -21.17
C ARG A 266 -2.34 -8.64 -20.71
N ALA A 267 -2.82 -8.61 -19.48
CA ALA A 267 -3.77 -9.53 -18.89
C ALA A 267 -4.40 -8.91 -17.64
N THR A 268 -5.61 -9.32 -17.31
CA THR A 268 -6.27 -8.95 -16.06
C THR A 268 -6.85 -10.19 -15.41
N ASP A 269 -6.76 -10.28 -14.09
CA ASP A 269 -7.39 -11.35 -13.31
C ASP A 269 -7.93 -10.78 -11.99
N LEU A 270 -9.06 -11.27 -11.53
CA LEU A 270 -9.65 -10.95 -10.23
C LEU A 270 -9.84 -12.23 -9.42
N VAL A 271 -9.11 -12.35 -8.34
CA VAL A 271 -9.15 -13.47 -7.40
C VAL A 271 -9.94 -13.06 -6.17
N VAL A 272 -11.02 -13.74 -5.89
CA VAL A 272 -11.82 -13.55 -4.67
C VAL A 272 -11.30 -14.50 -3.60
N VAL A 273 -10.92 -13.95 -2.44
CA VAL A 273 -10.41 -14.70 -1.29
C VAL A 273 -11.51 -14.81 -0.24
N GLU A 274 -12.02 -16.01 -0.05
CA GLU A 274 -13.10 -16.27 0.91
C GLU A 274 -12.64 -16.04 2.36
N GLY A 275 -13.43 -15.30 3.13
CA GLY A 275 -13.09 -14.90 4.50
C GLY A 275 -12.06 -13.80 4.61
N GLY A 276 -11.44 -13.39 3.50
CA GLY A 276 -10.36 -12.40 3.50
C GLY A 276 -10.83 -11.04 4.00
N ALA A 277 -10.10 -10.47 4.98
CA ALA A 277 -10.28 -9.11 5.45
C ALA A 277 -9.52 -8.10 4.57
N HIS A 278 -9.62 -6.81 4.87
CA HIS A 278 -9.05 -5.73 4.06
C HIS A 278 -7.52 -5.86 3.84
N PHE A 279 -6.76 -6.23 4.87
CA PHE A 279 -5.32 -6.46 4.76
C PHE A 279 -5.00 -7.92 4.42
N LEU A 280 -5.36 -8.35 3.20
CA LEU A 280 -5.18 -9.74 2.73
C LEU A 280 -3.77 -10.28 2.92
N SER A 281 -2.74 -9.47 2.68
CA SER A 281 -1.33 -9.87 2.85
C SER A 281 -1.02 -10.37 4.26
N ALA A 282 -1.74 -9.86 5.26
CA ALA A 282 -1.55 -10.23 6.65
C ALA A 282 -2.54 -11.28 7.15
N THR A 283 -3.79 -11.25 6.65
CA THR A 283 -4.87 -12.12 7.14
C THR A 283 -4.99 -13.44 6.36
N HIS A 284 -4.63 -13.42 5.07
CA HIS A 284 -4.67 -14.58 4.16
C HIS A 284 -3.37 -14.69 3.37
N PRO A 285 -2.21 -14.74 4.08
CA PRO A 285 -0.90 -14.70 3.42
C PRO A 285 -0.67 -15.88 2.48
N LYS A 286 -1.20 -17.06 2.78
CA LYS A 286 -1.02 -18.25 1.94
C LYS A 286 -1.62 -18.05 0.55
N GLU A 287 -2.89 -17.64 0.49
CA GLU A 287 -3.62 -17.40 -0.75
C GLU A 287 -2.97 -16.27 -1.58
N VAL A 288 -2.52 -15.22 -0.90
CA VAL A 288 -1.80 -14.11 -1.54
C VAL A 288 -0.47 -14.57 -2.11
N ASP A 289 0.33 -15.27 -1.31
CA ASP A 289 1.69 -15.67 -1.68
C ASP A 289 1.70 -16.68 -2.83
N GLU A 290 0.76 -17.63 -2.84
CA GLU A 290 0.59 -18.58 -3.95
C GLU A 290 0.32 -17.84 -5.27
N LYS A 291 -0.58 -16.85 -5.26
CA LYS A 291 -0.91 -16.05 -6.45
C LYS A 291 0.20 -15.10 -6.85
N VAL A 292 0.95 -14.55 -5.90
CA VAL A 292 2.14 -13.73 -6.17
C VAL A 292 3.21 -14.56 -6.89
N ILE A 293 3.52 -15.76 -6.40
CA ILE A 293 4.53 -16.66 -7.00
C ILE A 293 4.11 -17.03 -8.43
N GLU A 294 2.83 -17.43 -8.62
CA GLU A 294 2.29 -17.77 -9.93
C GLU A 294 2.40 -16.58 -10.91
N PHE A 295 1.98 -15.40 -10.48
CA PHE A 295 1.97 -14.20 -11.30
C PHE A 295 3.37 -13.73 -11.68
N VAL A 296 4.26 -13.61 -10.70
CA VAL A 296 5.65 -13.18 -10.95
C VAL A 296 6.41 -14.21 -11.79
N GLY A 297 6.24 -15.52 -11.51
CA GLY A 297 6.83 -16.57 -12.30
C GLY A 297 6.38 -16.57 -13.77
N ARG A 298 5.09 -16.37 -14.02
CA ARG A 298 4.54 -16.30 -15.38
C ARG A 298 5.05 -15.10 -16.18
N TRP A 299 5.11 -13.93 -15.58
CA TRP A 299 5.39 -12.69 -16.28
C TRP A 299 6.87 -12.27 -16.21
N GLY A 300 7.64 -12.78 -15.25
CA GLY A 300 9.09 -12.60 -15.16
C GLY A 300 9.83 -13.24 -16.34
N LEU A 301 9.49 -14.50 -16.66
CA LEU A 301 10.11 -15.26 -17.74
C LEU A 301 9.88 -14.68 -19.15
N ILE A 302 8.79 -13.96 -19.36
CA ILE A 302 8.44 -13.39 -20.68
C ILE A 302 9.26 -12.15 -21.00
N ASN A 303 9.77 -11.45 -20.01
CA ASN A 303 10.51 -10.20 -20.20
C ASN A 303 12.02 -10.39 -20.42
N ASP A 304 12.56 -11.63 -20.27
CA ASP A 304 13.96 -11.95 -20.56
C ASP A 304 14.23 -12.17 -22.07
N HIS A 305 13.19 -12.10 -22.92
CA HIS A 305 13.25 -12.40 -24.34
C HIS A 305 12.81 -11.25 -25.27
N VAL A 306 12.74 -10.01 -24.77
CA VAL A 306 12.39 -8.83 -25.58
C VAL A 306 13.47 -7.77 -25.52
#